data_639f96e90943d6330bb289e7fdf9d869
#
_entry.id   639f96e90943d6330bb289e7fdf9d869
#
_cell.length_a   1.000
_cell.length_b   1.000
_cell.length_c   1.000
_cell.angle_alpha   90.00
_cell.angle_beta   90.00
_cell.angle_gamma   90.00
#
_symmetry.space_group_name_H-M   'P 1'
#
loop_
_entity.id
_entity.type
_entity.pdbx_description
1 polymer ?
#
loop_
_entity_poly.entity_id
_entity_poly.type
_entity_poly.pdbx_seq_one_letter_code
_entity_poly.pdbx_strand_id
1 'polypeptide(L)'
;GLAVAMTFVMTSLENIQAGFNSFFIVRYLLEKANSTENALLLLMKLPIASNCNILIADKNGEMVVVECTPYEKRIRKAVSMDNGKIVCTVNSFTSDEMKQHDAAKGNDYHSAKRYDTVMESFSTHIKGNLIEATEQLLKGDYGFMCQYDEPDFETVWSSVFDLKNLMIYRAEGDPRKKKFVVDSRLHDVVQRK
;
A
#
# COMPACT_ATOMS: atom_id res chain seq x y z
N GLY A 1 7.81 -10.96 -9.79
CA GLY A 1 7.96 -9.86 -8.89
C GLY A 1 6.96 -8.74 -9.15
N LEU A 2 5.66 -9.02 -8.98
CA LEU A 2 4.59 -8.03 -8.92
C LEU A 2 4.01 -8.04 -7.51
N ALA A 3 3.83 -6.88 -6.91
CA ALA A 3 3.08 -6.68 -5.67
C ALA A 3 1.88 -5.79 -5.93
N VAL A 4 0.76 -6.14 -5.31
CA VAL A 4 -0.46 -5.34 -5.31
C VAL A 4 -0.96 -5.25 -3.87
N ALA A 5 -1.19 -4.04 -3.41
CA ALA A 5 -1.76 -3.77 -2.09
C ALA A 5 -2.94 -2.82 -2.21
N MET A 6 -3.79 -2.80 -1.21
CA MET A 6 -4.94 -1.89 -1.16
C MET A 6 -5.04 -1.21 0.19
N THR A 7 -5.58 -0.01 0.18
CA THR A 7 -6.12 0.64 1.37
C THR A 7 -7.59 0.98 1.15
N PHE A 8 -8.39 0.74 2.16
CA PHE A 8 -9.78 1.19 2.17
C PHE A 8 -9.84 2.71 2.32
N VAL A 9 -10.77 3.35 1.62
CA VAL A 9 -11.11 4.77 1.81
C VAL A 9 -12.61 4.85 2.10
N MET A 10 -12.99 5.63 3.10
CA MET A 10 -14.38 5.71 3.54
C MET A 10 -15.30 6.16 2.39
N THR A 11 -16.36 5.38 2.18
CA THR A 11 -17.37 5.61 1.14
C THR A 11 -18.70 5.83 1.79
N SER A 12 -19.42 6.89 1.43
CA SER A 12 -20.80 7.05 1.84
C SER A 12 -21.70 6.01 1.16
N LEU A 13 -22.71 5.52 1.86
CA LEU A 13 -23.54 4.39 1.39
C LEU A 13 -24.18 4.62 0.03
N GLU A 14 -24.63 5.86 -0.23
CA GLU A 14 -25.24 6.26 -1.51
C GLU A 14 -24.26 6.21 -2.70
N ASN A 15 -22.96 6.19 -2.43
CA ASN A 15 -21.92 6.14 -3.47
C ASN A 15 -21.43 4.72 -3.76
N ILE A 16 -21.91 3.71 -3.04
CA ILE A 16 -21.58 2.32 -3.33
C ILE A 16 -22.33 1.87 -4.59
N GLN A 17 -21.62 1.23 -5.51
CA GLN A 17 -22.14 0.78 -6.79
C GLN A 17 -21.88 -0.71 -7.03
N ALA A 18 -22.56 -1.27 -8.03
CA ALA A 18 -22.24 -2.62 -8.51
C ALA A 18 -20.83 -2.62 -9.13
N GLY A 19 -19.95 -3.49 -8.64
CA GLY A 19 -18.56 -3.56 -9.07
C GLY A 19 -17.72 -4.51 -8.24
N PHE A 20 -16.43 -4.52 -8.47
CA PHE A 20 -15.50 -5.35 -7.71
C PHE A 20 -15.15 -4.68 -6.39
N ASN A 21 -15.19 -5.46 -5.32
CA ASN A 21 -14.59 -5.09 -4.05
C ASN A 21 -13.06 -5.10 -4.18
N SER A 22 -12.38 -4.23 -3.45
CA SER A 22 -10.92 -4.05 -3.49
C SER A 22 -10.12 -5.34 -3.23
N PHE A 23 -10.59 -6.24 -2.38
CA PHE A 23 -9.93 -7.55 -2.15
C PHE A 23 -9.93 -8.42 -3.41
N PHE A 24 -11.04 -8.46 -4.14
CA PHE A 24 -11.11 -9.20 -5.41
C PHE A 24 -10.26 -8.54 -6.50
N ILE A 25 -10.15 -7.20 -6.48
CA ILE A 25 -9.28 -6.48 -7.42
C ILE A 25 -7.82 -6.89 -7.20
N VAL A 26 -7.32 -6.88 -5.96
CA VAL A 26 -5.95 -7.31 -5.63
C VAL A 26 -5.71 -8.73 -6.13
N ARG A 27 -6.62 -9.66 -5.82
CA ARG A 27 -6.51 -11.05 -6.25
C ARG A 27 -6.49 -11.18 -7.78
N TYR A 28 -7.41 -10.51 -8.46
CA TYR A 28 -7.52 -10.54 -9.91
C TYR A 28 -6.24 -10.02 -10.59
N LEU A 29 -5.70 -8.89 -10.11
CA LEU A 29 -4.48 -8.32 -10.67
C LEU A 29 -3.27 -9.23 -10.47
N LEU A 30 -3.12 -9.86 -9.29
CA LEU A 30 -2.04 -10.81 -9.01
C LEU A 30 -2.13 -12.08 -9.86
N GLU A 31 -3.33 -12.50 -10.27
CA GLU A 31 -3.53 -13.68 -11.13
C GLU A 31 -3.34 -13.38 -12.62
N LYS A 32 -3.64 -12.16 -13.06
CA LYS A 32 -3.73 -11.82 -14.49
C LYS A 32 -2.62 -10.92 -15.00
N ALA A 33 -1.87 -10.28 -14.11
CA ALA A 33 -0.81 -9.36 -14.48
C ALA A 33 0.58 -9.86 -14.06
N ASN A 34 1.60 -9.43 -14.79
CA ASN A 34 3.00 -9.75 -14.51
C ASN A 34 3.89 -8.50 -14.40
N SER A 35 3.34 -7.31 -14.63
CA SER A 35 4.01 -6.03 -14.52
C SER A 35 3.05 -4.94 -14.02
N THR A 36 3.60 -3.83 -13.53
CA THR A 36 2.82 -2.65 -13.13
C THR A 36 1.98 -2.11 -14.27
N GLU A 37 2.54 -1.99 -15.47
CA GLU A 37 1.83 -1.52 -16.65
C GLU A 37 0.64 -2.42 -16.99
N ASN A 38 0.84 -3.73 -17.03
CA ASN A 38 -0.21 -4.67 -17.34
C ASN A 38 -1.31 -4.67 -16.28
N ALA A 39 -0.96 -4.63 -14.99
CA ALA A 39 -1.91 -4.51 -13.89
C ALA A 39 -2.73 -3.22 -13.97
N LEU A 40 -2.08 -2.10 -14.31
CA LEU A 40 -2.74 -0.82 -14.49
C LEU A 40 -3.76 -0.86 -15.63
N LEU A 41 -3.40 -1.41 -16.79
CA LEU A 41 -4.32 -1.56 -17.93
C LEU A 41 -5.55 -2.40 -17.59
N LEU A 42 -5.37 -3.46 -16.78
CA LEU A 42 -6.49 -4.28 -16.30
C LEU A 42 -7.36 -3.51 -15.31
N LEU A 43 -6.75 -2.85 -14.32
CA LEU A 43 -7.46 -2.10 -13.29
C LEU A 43 -8.33 -0.98 -13.88
N MET A 44 -7.83 -0.27 -14.88
CA MET A 44 -8.57 0.82 -15.50
C MET A 44 -9.89 0.38 -16.15
N LYS A 45 -10.02 -0.90 -16.51
CA LYS A 45 -11.23 -1.48 -17.14
C LYS A 45 -12.23 -2.04 -16.12
N LEU A 46 -11.82 -2.26 -14.87
CA LEU A 46 -12.71 -2.89 -13.87
C LEU A 46 -13.72 -1.88 -13.30
N PRO A 47 -15.00 -2.24 -13.16
CA PRO A 47 -15.93 -1.48 -12.34
C PRO A 47 -15.57 -1.61 -10.86
N ILE A 48 -15.54 -0.51 -10.14
CA ILE A 48 -15.18 -0.42 -8.72
C ILE A 48 -16.45 -0.26 -7.89
N ALA A 49 -16.57 -1.05 -6.81
CA ALA A 49 -17.77 -1.02 -5.96
C ALA A 49 -17.76 0.11 -4.93
N SER A 50 -16.60 0.47 -4.40
CA SER A 50 -16.45 1.46 -3.33
C SER A 50 -15.06 2.11 -3.39
N ASN A 51 -14.88 3.20 -2.66
CA ASN A 51 -13.59 3.90 -2.62
C ASN A 51 -12.46 3.00 -2.13
N CYS A 52 -11.34 3.03 -2.83
CA CYS A 52 -10.11 2.36 -2.41
C CYS A 52 -8.90 2.95 -3.12
N ASN A 53 -7.73 2.74 -2.54
CA ASN A 53 -6.47 2.92 -3.24
C ASN A 53 -5.89 1.55 -3.58
N ILE A 54 -5.35 1.41 -4.77
CA ILE A 54 -4.62 0.23 -5.22
C ILE A 54 -3.18 0.64 -5.51
N LEU A 55 -2.24 0.13 -4.71
CA LEU A 55 -0.81 0.29 -4.94
C LEU A 55 -0.32 -0.90 -5.76
N ILE A 56 0.40 -0.62 -6.82
CA ILE A 56 0.99 -1.62 -7.72
C ILE A 56 2.47 -1.30 -7.87
N ALA A 57 3.33 -2.31 -7.68
CA ALA A 57 4.77 -2.18 -7.88
C ALA A 57 5.36 -3.47 -8.43
N ASP A 58 6.44 -3.38 -9.22
CA ASP A 58 7.11 -4.55 -9.75
C ASP A 58 8.63 -4.53 -9.55
N LYS A 59 9.26 -5.67 -9.84
CA LYS A 59 10.72 -5.87 -9.69
C LYS A 59 11.58 -4.96 -10.56
N ASN A 60 11.02 -4.30 -11.56
CA ASN A 60 11.73 -3.36 -12.44
C ASN A 60 11.76 -1.94 -11.85
N GLY A 61 11.13 -1.74 -10.67
CA GLY A 61 11.06 -0.46 -9.99
C GLY A 61 9.94 0.45 -10.48
N GLU A 62 9.04 -0.05 -11.31
CA GLU A 62 7.82 0.67 -11.67
C GLU A 62 6.80 0.57 -10.53
N MET A 63 6.22 1.71 -10.16
CA MET A 63 5.26 1.78 -9.07
C MET A 63 4.25 2.92 -9.27
N VAL A 64 3.01 2.64 -8.94
CA VAL A 64 1.90 3.60 -9.01
C VAL A 64 0.89 3.34 -7.88
N VAL A 65 0.15 4.36 -7.51
CA VAL A 65 -1.11 4.23 -6.77
C VAL A 65 -2.25 4.65 -7.69
N VAL A 66 -3.32 3.87 -7.72
CA VAL A 66 -4.56 4.27 -8.36
C VAL A 66 -5.60 4.53 -7.27
N GLU A 67 -6.02 5.77 -7.16
CA GLU A 67 -7.14 6.19 -6.32
C GLU A 67 -8.42 5.90 -7.09
N CYS A 68 -9.31 5.10 -6.51
CA CYS A 68 -10.50 4.57 -7.16
C CYS A 68 -11.76 4.94 -6.42
N THR A 69 -12.74 5.45 -7.15
CA THR A 69 -14.14 5.50 -6.75
C THR A 69 -14.97 4.66 -7.72
N PRO A 70 -16.26 4.42 -7.48
CA PRO A 70 -17.13 3.79 -8.47
C PRO A 70 -17.25 4.58 -9.79
N TYR A 71 -16.96 5.87 -9.78
CA TYR A 71 -17.18 6.77 -10.90
C TYR A 71 -15.91 7.15 -11.66
N GLU A 72 -14.78 7.21 -10.96
CA GLU A 72 -13.51 7.65 -11.54
C GLU A 72 -12.30 6.97 -10.91
N LYS A 73 -11.18 7.05 -11.63
CA LYS A 73 -9.88 6.54 -11.19
C LYS A 73 -8.79 7.56 -11.51
N ARG A 74 -7.91 7.82 -10.53
CA ARG A 74 -6.75 8.71 -10.68
C ARG A 74 -5.46 7.96 -10.45
N ILE A 75 -4.53 8.11 -11.36
CA ILE A 75 -3.19 7.50 -11.26
C ILE A 75 -2.26 8.51 -10.61
N ARG A 76 -1.67 8.10 -9.49
CA ARG A 76 -0.56 8.81 -8.86
C ARG A 76 0.75 8.08 -9.16
N LYS A 77 1.65 8.76 -9.86
CA LYS A 77 2.99 8.24 -10.13
C LYS A 77 3.90 8.45 -8.93
N ALA A 78 4.97 7.65 -8.87
CA ALA A 78 6.02 7.83 -7.89
C ALA A 78 6.70 9.20 -8.07
N VAL A 79 7.03 9.82 -6.95
CA VAL A 79 7.77 11.08 -6.87
C VAL A 79 9.25 10.76 -6.76
N SER A 80 10.10 11.44 -7.53
CA SER A 80 11.55 11.35 -7.41
C SER A 80 12.03 12.21 -6.25
N MET A 81 12.87 11.64 -5.39
CA MET A 81 13.55 12.30 -4.29
C MET A 81 15.04 11.94 -4.33
N ASP A 82 15.87 12.58 -3.51
CA ASP A 82 17.33 12.34 -3.51
C ASP A 82 17.70 10.86 -3.29
N ASN A 83 16.90 10.14 -2.53
CA ASN A 83 17.12 8.73 -2.19
C ASN A 83 16.44 7.72 -3.12
N GLY A 84 15.82 8.18 -4.21
CA GLY A 84 15.11 7.33 -5.18
C GLY A 84 13.69 7.79 -5.46
N LYS A 85 12.83 6.85 -5.86
CA LYS A 85 11.41 7.12 -6.13
C LYS A 85 10.55 6.56 -5.01
N ILE A 86 9.48 7.27 -4.65
CA ILE A 86 8.49 6.84 -3.68
C ILE A 86 7.07 7.07 -4.17
N VAL A 87 6.17 6.18 -3.83
CA VAL A 87 4.74 6.41 -3.83
C VAL A 87 4.17 5.85 -2.54
N CYS A 88 3.31 6.60 -1.88
CA CYS A 88 2.69 6.21 -0.61
C CYS A 88 1.17 6.23 -0.76
N THR A 89 0.49 5.33 -0.04
CA THR A 89 -0.96 5.34 0.11
C THR A 89 -1.35 5.01 1.54
N VAL A 90 -2.45 5.60 1.99
CA VAL A 90 -3.05 5.46 3.32
C VAL A 90 -4.56 5.30 3.17
N ASN A 91 -5.32 5.29 4.27
CA ASN A 91 -6.78 5.16 4.22
C ASN A 91 -7.51 6.48 3.88
N SER A 92 -6.95 7.25 2.97
CA SER A 92 -7.55 8.48 2.43
C SER A 92 -7.07 8.70 1.00
N PHE A 93 -7.79 9.53 0.25
CA PHE A 93 -7.29 10.04 -1.02
C PHE A 93 -6.32 11.19 -0.78
N THR A 94 -5.30 11.29 -1.62
CA THR A 94 -4.26 12.33 -1.55
C THR A 94 -4.25 13.28 -2.74
N SER A 95 -4.81 12.88 -3.89
CA SER A 95 -5.04 13.79 -5.02
C SER A 95 -6.14 14.79 -4.67
N ASP A 96 -5.95 16.06 -4.99
CA ASP A 96 -6.89 17.11 -4.63
C ASP A 96 -8.28 16.86 -5.22
N GLU A 97 -8.34 16.35 -6.45
CA GLU A 97 -9.60 16.02 -7.12
C GLU A 97 -10.35 14.85 -6.46
N MET A 98 -9.61 13.91 -5.83
CA MET A 98 -10.20 12.73 -5.21
C MET A 98 -10.62 12.95 -3.76
N LYS A 99 -10.02 13.89 -3.06
CA LYS A 99 -10.31 14.17 -1.63
C LYS A 99 -11.79 14.45 -1.33
N GLN A 100 -12.51 15.04 -2.30
CA GLN A 100 -13.94 15.33 -2.16
C GLN A 100 -14.81 14.06 -2.02
N HIS A 101 -14.33 12.92 -2.48
CA HIS A 101 -15.03 11.63 -2.43
C HIS A 101 -14.74 10.84 -1.15
N ASP A 102 -13.80 11.28 -0.32
CA ASP A 102 -13.46 10.65 0.95
C ASP A 102 -14.45 11.07 2.04
N ALA A 103 -15.33 10.15 2.45
CA ALA A 103 -16.36 10.44 3.46
C ALA A 103 -15.76 10.69 4.86
N ALA A 104 -14.54 10.22 5.15
CA ALA A 104 -13.80 10.51 6.38
C ALA A 104 -13.01 11.82 6.32
N LYS A 105 -12.99 12.49 5.17
CA LYS A 105 -12.25 13.75 4.94
C LYS A 105 -10.76 13.67 5.30
N GLY A 106 -10.14 12.53 4.99
CA GLY A 106 -8.71 12.30 5.20
C GLY A 106 -8.30 11.95 6.63
N ASN A 107 -9.23 11.80 7.54
CA ASN A 107 -8.92 11.57 8.96
C ASN A 107 -9.13 10.11 9.42
N ASP A 108 -9.30 9.17 8.49
CA ASP A 108 -9.49 7.77 8.81
C ASP A 108 -8.16 7.11 9.21
N TYR A 109 -8.13 6.41 10.35
CA TYR A 109 -6.96 5.68 10.87
C TYR A 109 -5.68 6.50 10.93
N HIS A 110 -5.75 7.78 11.32
CA HIS A 110 -4.61 8.72 11.33
C HIS A 110 -3.87 8.81 9.97
N SER A 111 -4.60 8.76 8.89
CA SER A 111 -4.06 8.69 7.52
C SER A 111 -3.08 9.81 7.20
N ALA A 112 -3.43 11.06 7.51
CA ALA A 112 -2.55 12.21 7.27
C ALA A 112 -1.20 12.05 7.99
N LYS A 113 -1.25 11.73 9.29
CA LYS A 113 -0.04 11.58 10.11
C LYS A 113 0.86 10.44 9.62
N ARG A 114 0.29 9.30 9.19
CA ARG A 114 1.08 8.20 8.61
C ARG A 114 1.69 8.58 7.27
N TYR A 115 0.94 9.29 6.43
CA TYR A 115 1.43 9.77 5.13
C TYR A 115 2.62 10.73 5.32
N ASP A 116 2.48 11.71 6.21
CA ASP A 116 3.54 12.68 6.51
C ASP A 116 4.79 11.99 7.06
N THR A 117 4.61 11.03 7.99
CA THR A 117 5.72 10.22 8.51
C THR A 117 6.49 9.50 7.39
N VAL A 118 5.80 8.88 6.43
CA VAL A 118 6.45 8.20 5.29
C VAL A 118 7.22 9.18 4.42
N MET A 119 6.59 10.28 4.03
CA MET A 119 7.19 11.25 3.10
C MET A 119 8.39 11.97 3.71
N GLU A 120 8.29 12.37 4.98
CA GLU A 120 9.39 13.00 5.72
C GLU A 120 10.54 12.03 5.95
N SER A 121 10.24 10.80 6.38
CA SER A 121 11.25 9.78 6.64
C SER A 121 12.04 9.44 5.38
N PHE A 122 11.37 9.33 4.24
CA PHE A 122 12.04 9.03 2.97
C PHE A 122 12.98 10.15 2.54
N SER A 123 12.64 11.40 2.81
CA SER A 123 13.51 12.54 2.47
C SER A 123 14.69 12.70 3.42
N THR A 124 14.54 12.33 4.71
CA THR A 124 15.50 12.68 5.77
C THR A 124 16.27 11.50 6.35
N HIS A 125 15.63 10.34 6.56
CA HIS A 125 16.14 9.23 7.35
C HIS A 125 16.48 7.99 6.52
N ILE A 126 15.69 7.68 5.48
CA ILE A 126 15.88 6.45 4.71
C ILE A 126 17.09 6.56 3.78
N LYS A 127 18.21 5.96 4.21
CA LYS A 127 19.49 5.90 3.48
C LYS A 127 20.11 4.51 3.61
N GLY A 128 20.88 4.10 2.61
CA GLY A 128 21.60 2.83 2.64
C GLY A 128 20.71 1.62 2.42
N ASN A 129 20.62 0.72 3.40
CA ASN A 129 19.81 -0.50 3.32
C ASN A 129 18.30 -0.20 3.42
N LEU A 130 17.63 -0.20 2.27
CA LEU A 130 16.21 0.12 2.20
C LEU A 130 15.32 -0.88 2.95
N ILE A 131 15.69 -2.15 3.06
CA ILE A 131 14.92 -3.16 3.81
C ILE A 131 14.90 -2.77 5.29
N GLU A 132 16.09 -2.59 5.87
CA GLU A 132 16.23 -2.23 7.28
C GLU A 132 15.56 -0.87 7.60
N ALA A 133 15.77 0.13 6.75
CA ALA A 133 15.13 1.43 6.92
C ALA A 133 13.59 1.36 6.83
N THR A 134 13.05 0.48 5.97
CA THR A 134 11.60 0.25 5.88
C THR A 134 11.09 -0.48 7.12
N GLU A 135 11.83 -1.45 7.66
CA GLU A 135 11.49 -2.09 8.94
C GLU A 135 11.44 -1.09 10.10
N GLN A 136 12.42 -0.19 10.18
CA GLN A 136 12.46 0.89 11.18
C GLN A 136 11.28 1.85 11.02
N LEU A 137 10.94 2.23 9.79
CA LEU A 137 9.76 3.03 9.49
C LEU A 137 8.47 2.35 10.00
N LEU A 138 8.30 1.06 9.69
CA LEU A 138 7.11 0.29 10.11
C LEU A 138 7.04 0.08 11.62
N LYS A 139 8.17 0.10 12.33
CA LYS A 139 8.22 0.12 13.81
C LYS A 139 7.81 1.46 14.40
N GLY A 140 7.83 2.53 13.62
CA GLY A 140 7.56 3.87 14.08
C GLY A 140 8.79 4.62 14.63
N ASP A 141 10.00 4.18 14.29
CA ASP A 141 11.24 4.82 14.76
C ASP A 141 11.42 6.23 14.18
N TYR A 142 10.73 6.54 13.09
CA TYR A 142 10.76 7.86 12.43
C TYR A 142 9.48 8.68 12.63
N GLY A 143 8.47 8.14 13.34
CA GLY A 143 7.20 8.81 13.59
C GLY A 143 6.03 7.82 13.69
N PHE A 144 4.82 8.34 13.75
CA PHE A 144 3.63 7.51 13.92
C PHE A 144 3.38 6.62 12.71
N MET A 145 3.38 5.29 12.90
CA MET A 145 3.18 4.32 11.83
C MET A 145 2.30 3.14 12.23
N CYS A 146 2.56 2.51 13.37
CA CYS A 146 1.79 1.38 13.86
C CYS A 146 0.78 1.80 14.94
N GLN A 147 -0.36 1.11 14.99
CA GLN A 147 -1.51 1.46 15.83
C GLN A 147 -1.65 0.45 16.97
N TYR A 148 -1.59 0.94 18.24
CA TYR A 148 -1.74 0.11 19.44
C TYR A 148 -2.35 0.87 20.63
N ASP A 149 -2.79 2.11 20.40
CA ASP A 149 -3.24 2.99 21.47
C ASP A 149 -4.78 3.04 21.58
N GLU A 150 -5.50 2.44 20.62
CA GLU A 150 -6.96 2.35 20.64
C GLU A 150 -7.40 0.91 20.91
N PRO A 151 -8.35 0.69 21.85
CA PRO A 151 -8.94 -0.61 22.09
C PRO A 151 -9.53 -1.19 20.80
N ASP A 152 -9.35 -2.47 20.59
CA ASP A 152 -9.89 -3.24 19.45
C ASP A 152 -9.36 -2.84 18.07
N PHE A 153 -8.31 -2.01 18.00
CA PHE A 153 -7.70 -1.59 16.76
C PHE A 153 -6.16 -1.67 16.83
N GLU A 154 -5.62 -2.76 16.36
CA GLU A 154 -4.18 -3.04 16.43
C GLU A 154 -3.60 -3.40 15.06
N THR A 155 -2.33 -3.06 14.84
CA THR A 155 -1.56 -3.56 13.70
C THR A 155 -1.31 -5.06 13.87
N VAL A 156 -1.97 -5.86 13.05
CA VAL A 156 -1.92 -7.34 13.16
C VAL A 156 -0.61 -7.92 12.63
N TRP A 157 -0.05 -7.31 11.59
CA TRP A 157 1.28 -7.63 11.04
C TRP A 157 1.83 -6.46 10.24
N SER A 158 3.14 -6.51 10.01
CA SER A 158 3.84 -5.62 9.07
C SER A 158 4.71 -6.44 8.13
N SER A 159 4.79 -6.06 6.87
CA SER A 159 5.56 -6.80 5.86
C SER A 159 6.35 -5.86 4.96
N VAL A 160 7.58 -6.27 4.63
CA VAL A 160 8.44 -5.63 3.64
C VAL A 160 8.62 -6.61 2.48
N PHE A 161 8.36 -6.16 1.26
CA PHE A 161 8.49 -6.94 0.03
C PHE A 161 9.69 -6.45 -0.77
N ASP A 162 10.76 -7.24 -0.81
CA ASP A 162 11.86 -7.04 -1.74
C ASP A 162 11.51 -7.71 -3.07
N LEU A 163 10.94 -6.93 -3.97
CA LEU A 163 10.45 -7.43 -5.25
C LEU A 163 11.57 -7.84 -6.20
N LYS A 164 12.76 -7.26 -6.05
CA LYS A 164 13.94 -7.59 -6.86
C LYS A 164 14.48 -8.97 -6.52
N ASN A 165 14.59 -9.28 -5.23
CA ASN A 165 15.11 -10.53 -4.73
C ASN A 165 14.02 -11.57 -4.42
N LEU A 166 12.75 -11.21 -4.61
CA LEU A 166 11.57 -12.04 -4.33
C LEU A 166 11.52 -12.51 -2.87
N MET A 167 11.89 -11.63 -1.95
CA MET A 167 11.90 -11.88 -0.51
C MET A 167 10.78 -11.12 0.18
N ILE A 168 10.23 -11.74 1.22
CA ILE A 168 9.24 -11.12 2.09
C ILE A 168 9.78 -11.17 3.52
N TYR A 169 9.79 -10.04 4.20
CA TYR A 169 10.11 -9.94 5.63
C TYR A 169 8.84 -9.56 6.36
N ARG A 170 8.52 -10.27 7.45
CA ARG A 170 7.25 -10.11 8.15
C ARG A 170 7.45 -10.10 9.66
N ALA A 171 6.78 -9.17 10.35
CA ALA A 171 6.59 -9.14 11.79
C ALA A 171 5.13 -9.43 12.10
N GLU A 172 4.86 -10.46 12.89
CA GLU A 172 3.51 -10.82 13.36
C GLU A 172 3.21 -10.09 14.68
N GLY A 173 2.14 -9.30 14.68
CA GLY A 173 1.75 -8.43 15.79
C GLY A 173 2.51 -7.11 15.80
N ASP A 174 2.75 -6.55 16.99
CA ASP A 174 3.39 -5.27 17.19
C ASP A 174 4.83 -5.24 16.66
N PRO A 175 5.13 -4.54 15.54
CA PRO A 175 6.46 -4.52 14.94
C PRO A 175 7.51 -3.85 15.84
N ARG A 176 7.11 -3.05 16.84
CA ARG A 176 8.03 -2.45 17.84
C ARG A 176 8.61 -3.53 18.76
N LYS A 177 7.87 -4.63 18.99
CA LYS A 177 8.22 -5.73 19.89
C LYS A 177 8.63 -7.00 19.16
N LYS A 178 8.31 -7.11 17.87
CA LYS A 178 8.56 -8.30 17.06
C LYS A 178 9.65 -8.03 16.03
N LYS A 179 10.46 -9.06 15.77
CA LYS A 179 11.45 -9.00 14.69
C LYS A 179 10.79 -9.30 13.35
N PHE A 180 11.24 -8.62 12.32
CA PHE A 180 10.96 -9.04 10.96
C PHE A 180 11.78 -10.30 10.65
N VAL A 181 11.10 -11.33 10.16
CA VAL A 181 11.72 -12.59 9.75
C VAL A 181 11.34 -12.90 8.31
N VAL A 182 12.17 -13.66 7.63
CA VAL A 182 11.88 -14.10 6.26
C VAL A 182 10.63 -14.97 6.26
N ASP A 183 9.67 -14.61 5.42
CA ASP A 183 8.46 -15.39 5.17
C ASP A 183 8.72 -16.34 3.99
N SER A 184 8.94 -17.62 4.28
CA SER A 184 9.28 -18.64 3.28
C SER A 184 8.07 -19.18 2.50
N ARG A 185 6.85 -18.84 2.88
CA ARG A 185 5.63 -19.40 2.28
C ARG A 185 5.55 -19.23 0.76
N LEU A 186 5.97 -18.07 0.25
CA LEU A 186 6.02 -17.84 -1.20
C LEU A 186 7.11 -18.69 -1.88
N HIS A 187 8.29 -18.78 -1.27
CA HIS A 187 9.41 -19.56 -1.79
C HIS A 187 9.04 -21.05 -1.91
N ASP A 188 8.42 -21.59 -0.89
CA ASP A 188 8.00 -23.01 -0.85
C ASP A 188 6.97 -23.35 -1.93
N VAL A 189 6.11 -22.41 -2.30
CA VAL A 189 5.12 -22.59 -3.38
C VAL A 189 5.79 -22.54 -4.77
N VAL A 190 6.75 -21.63 -4.95
CA VAL A 190 7.45 -21.46 -6.24
C VAL A 190 8.35 -22.66 -6.56
N GLN A 191 8.96 -23.28 -5.55
CA GLN A 191 9.81 -24.47 -5.75
C GLN A 191 9.04 -25.77 -6.03
N ARG A 192 7.72 -25.81 -5.74
CA ARG A 192 6.87 -26.97 -5.99
C ARG A 192 6.32 -27.06 -7.42
N LYS A 193 6.62 -26.10 -8.26
CA LYS A 193 6.26 -26.06 -9.69
C LYS A 193 7.47 -26.36 -10.57
#